data_85851c3468b8467b71aabcfdcd45ab47
#
_entry.id   85851c3468b8467b71aabcfdcd45ab47
#
_cell.length_a   1.000
_cell.length_b   1.000
_cell.length_c   1.000
_cell.angle_alpha   90.00
_cell.angle_beta   90.00
_cell.angle_gamma   90.00
#
_symmetry.space_group_name_H-M   'P 1'
#
loop_
_entity.id
_entity.type
_entity.pdbx_description
1 polymer ?
#
loop_
_entity_poly.entity_id
_entity_poly.type
_entity_poly.pdbx_seq_one_letter_code
_entity_poly.pdbx_strand_id
1 'polypeptide(L)'
;MKRFPLRRSALLWVLITGLLLSLCLLCACDGGATDETTASADTTNTPTETTEGGVSDTTTDGDTQETTTPPDQPDETLPADMPTDAAVLTFCDTPLNTDFIDPNVAAEFSVVQDGEQGSVLKLTVADTKRISDPYVKINYAAYMEAAGLTPLSWNDCGAALILMKFESATNTLVEMTAYNKSSGKTKSVSGSGRFSKTEAGWQYVLIPLVEEEAEGGLTELRLDFLDNPAASGETVYVKSITLVKDKVAALQMMGTVLIHPSTATVVIPGLTKEYTFLQVTDTHVSAFSAADIAAWTPTRLNYNTSRRNSFMSNGLFAEERFPLLFDYATEIGADGMFLTGDLIDFPSEKNIALLYNNVNRFSGQSIFCLGNHDWNYSDDYMTGNSATVNRPLFNDLTGGDPYISYVEYDEFLVVAIDNSSDAVTQETVDKFLALYEKNKPIILLLHVPFHVDTLESDVKSVWGRNITMGPGAMGSDWSSVIQLYNAVCVAEDTPVVAVFSGHIHMNHEDVFPNGVPQYITSTGYTGDCRVVTVKGN
;
A
#
# COMPACT_ATOMS: atom_id res chain seq x y z
N MET A 1 -17.39 -3.46 60.55
CA MET A 1 -16.82 -3.76 59.25
C MET A 1 -17.95 -3.81 58.22
N LYS A 2 -18.16 -2.74 57.45
CA LYS A 2 -19.20 -2.65 56.42
C LYS A 2 -18.55 -2.84 55.04
N ARG A 3 -19.01 -3.84 54.28
CA ARG A 3 -18.62 -4.11 52.88
C ARG A 3 -19.46 -3.20 51.98
N PHE A 4 -18.80 -2.44 51.12
CA PHE A 4 -19.43 -1.70 50.02
C PHE A 4 -19.40 -2.56 48.73
N PRO A 5 -20.45 -2.56 47.92
CA PRO A 5 -20.45 -3.26 46.62
C PRO A 5 -19.86 -2.37 45.51
N LEU A 6 -18.92 -2.91 44.76
CA LEU A 6 -18.36 -2.29 43.54
C LEU A 6 -19.40 -2.34 42.40
N ARG A 7 -19.68 -1.19 41.84
CA ARG A 7 -20.64 -0.98 40.75
C ARG A 7 -20.09 -1.50 39.41
N ARG A 8 -20.90 -2.26 38.70
CA ARG A 8 -20.67 -2.82 37.35
C ARG A 8 -20.65 -1.79 36.16
N SER A 9 -20.61 -0.50 36.45
CA SER A 9 -20.69 0.56 35.43
C SER A 9 -19.35 1.07 34.89
N ALA A 10 -18.21 0.63 35.42
CA ALA A 10 -16.91 1.08 34.98
C ALA A 10 -16.37 0.27 33.77
N LEU A 11 -16.84 -0.97 33.56
CA LEU A 11 -16.35 -1.82 32.44
C LEU A 11 -16.98 -1.47 31.09
N LEU A 12 -18.17 -0.85 31.10
CA LEU A 12 -18.87 -0.48 29.86
C LEU A 12 -18.31 0.81 29.22
N TRP A 13 -17.72 1.67 30.01
CA TRP A 13 -17.09 2.91 29.54
C TRP A 13 -15.73 2.68 28.87
N VAL A 14 -14.99 1.68 29.31
CA VAL A 14 -13.68 1.34 28.71
C VAL A 14 -13.84 0.69 27.32
N LEU A 15 -14.92 -0.05 27.08
CA LEU A 15 -15.21 -0.66 25.78
C LEU A 15 -15.75 0.34 24.75
N ILE A 16 -16.52 1.35 25.20
CA ILE A 16 -17.07 2.37 24.28
C ILE A 16 -16.00 3.41 23.90
N THR A 17 -15.09 3.76 24.80
CA THR A 17 -13.95 4.63 24.46
C THR A 17 -12.91 3.93 23.56
N GLY A 18 -12.73 2.61 23.67
CA GLY A 18 -11.86 1.84 22.77
C GLY A 18 -12.39 1.78 21.33
N LEU A 19 -13.70 1.70 21.13
CA LEU A 19 -14.32 1.62 19.81
C LEU A 19 -14.39 3.00 19.10
N LEU A 20 -14.51 4.09 19.84
CA LEU A 20 -14.49 5.46 19.30
C LEU A 20 -13.07 5.94 18.97
N LEU A 21 -12.04 5.47 19.67
CA LEU A 21 -10.65 5.76 19.32
C LEU A 21 -10.19 5.02 18.03
N SER A 22 -10.79 3.89 17.71
CA SER A 22 -10.43 3.12 16.50
C SER A 22 -10.97 3.77 15.21
N LEU A 23 -12.03 4.60 15.28
CA LEU A 23 -12.55 5.35 14.12
C LEU A 23 -11.92 6.75 13.96
N CYS A 24 -11.26 7.28 14.99
CA CYS A 24 -10.61 8.60 14.93
C CYS A 24 -9.12 8.55 14.55
N LEU A 25 -8.51 7.36 14.46
CA LEU A 25 -7.07 7.20 14.15
C LEU A 25 -6.74 7.19 12.65
N LEU A 26 -7.73 7.32 11.79
CA LEU A 26 -7.53 7.58 10.35
C LEU A 26 -7.29 9.07 10.03
N CYS A 27 -7.37 9.96 11.02
CA CYS A 27 -7.25 11.40 10.82
C CYS A 27 -6.53 12.11 11.98
N ALA A 28 -5.28 11.78 12.27
CA ALA A 28 -4.53 12.53 13.26
C ALA A 28 -3.13 12.91 12.78
N CYS A 29 -3.09 13.93 11.95
CA CYS A 29 -2.03 14.94 12.00
C CYS A 29 -2.70 16.20 12.56
N ASP A 30 -2.65 16.40 13.87
CA ASP A 30 -3.36 17.50 14.51
C ASP A 30 -2.40 18.53 15.10
N GLY A 31 -2.70 19.76 14.84
CA GLY A 31 -2.13 20.94 15.45
C GLY A 31 -3.15 22.07 15.50
N GLY A 32 -3.91 22.16 16.60
CA GLY A 32 -4.25 23.44 17.23
C GLY A 32 -5.53 24.19 16.93
N ALA A 33 -6.43 24.17 17.92
CA ALA A 33 -7.23 25.25 18.53
C ALA A 33 -8.51 25.78 17.85
N THR A 34 -9.64 25.44 18.52
CA THR A 34 -10.82 26.25 18.97
C THR A 34 -11.48 27.27 18.00
N ASP A 35 -12.77 27.23 17.72
CA ASP A 35 -13.89 27.68 18.54
C ASP A 35 -15.27 27.45 17.87
N GLU A 36 -16.30 27.38 18.71
CA GLU A 36 -17.70 27.10 18.44
C GLU A 36 -18.40 28.08 17.46
N THR A 37 -19.39 27.61 16.70
CA THR A 37 -20.80 28.03 16.86
C THR A 37 -21.75 27.40 15.82
N THR A 38 -22.84 26.90 16.33
CA THR A 38 -24.17 26.51 15.86
C THR A 38 -24.72 27.13 14.56
N ALA A 39 -25.42 26.35 13.71
CA ALA A 39 -26.85 26.41 13.46
C ALA A 39 -27.35 25.59 12.25
N SER A 40 -28.38 24.85 12.48
CA SER A 40 -29.50 24.24 11.78
C SER A 40 -29.96 24.83 10.44
N ALA A 41 -30.35 23.96 9.47
CA ALA A 41 -31.68 23.80 8.84
C ALA A 41 -31.60 23.11 7.48
N ASP A 42 -32.17 21.96 7.41
CA ASP A 42 -33.28 21.40 6.64
C ASP A 42 -33.67 22.11 5.32
N THR A 43 -33.67 21.34 4.21
CA THR A 43 -34.85 21.21 3.33
C THR A 43 -34.61 20.25 2.14
N THR A 44 -35.52 19.30 2.05
CA THR A 44 -35.90 18.44 0.93
C THR A 44 -36.13 19.17 -0.41
N ASN A 45 -35.82 18.49 -1.55
CA ASN A 45 -36.75 18.39 -2.69
C ASN A 45 -36.21 17.47 -3.80
N THR A 46 -36.99 16.44 -4.10
CA THR A 46 -37.05 15.73 -5.38
C THR A 46 -38.07 16.50 -6.30
N PRO A 47 -37.92 16.48 -7.63
CA PRO A 47 -38.93 15.84 -8.47
C PRO A 47 -38.37 15.12 -9.73
N THR A 48 -38.88 13.92 -9.99
CA THR A 48 -39.91 13.54 -10.99
C THR A 48 -39.54 13.59 -12.49
N GLU A 49 -39.71 12.40 -13.07
CA GLU A 49 -39.75 11.98 -14.46
C GLU A 49 -40.51 12.90 -15.45
N THR A 50 -40.12 12.77 -16.75
CA THR A 50 -41.05 12.58 -17.89
C THR A 50 -40.29 12.10 -19.12
N THR A 51 -40.58 10.97 -19.61
CA THR A 51 -41.17 10.27 -20.77
C THR A 51 -41.12 10.97 -22.15
N GLU A 52 -40.81 10.07 -23.11
CA GLU A 52 -41.41 9.81 -24.43
C GLU A 52 -40.83 10.39 -25.72
N GLY A 53 -40.74 9.47 -26.68
CA GLY A 53 -41.01 9.55 -28.11
C GLY A 53 -39.79 9.27 -28.99
N GLY A 54 -39.63 8.24 -29.75
CA GLY A 54 -40.46 7.37 -30.55
C GLY A 54 -40.14 7.57 -32.04
N VAL A 55 -40.04 6.44 -32.80
CA VAL A 55 -40.13 6.27 -34.28
C VAL A 55 -38.80 5.93 -34.97
N SER A 56 -38.53 4.65 -35.22
CA SER A 56 -38.66 3.81 -36.44
C SER A 56 -38.10 4.42 -37.76
N ASP A 57 -37.16 3.75 -38.42
CA ASP A 57 -37.48 2.98 -39.62
C ASP A 57 -36.28 2.15 -40.12
N THR A 58 -36.62 1.01 -40.65
CA THR A 58 -36.03 -0.09 -41.34
C THR A 58 -35.01 0.24 -42.43
N THR A 59 -33.94 -0.62 -42.59
CA THR A 59 -33.77 -1.42 -43.84
C THR A 59 -32.70 -2.52 -43.65
N THR A 60 -33.07 -3.66 -44.13
CA THR A 60 -32.44 -4.95 -44.40
C THR A 60 -31.04 -4.96 -45.05
N ASP A 61 -30.26 -5.93 -44.73
CA ASP A 61 -29.66 -7.06 -45.44
C ASP A 61 -28.15 -7.25 -45.18
N GLY A 62 -27.78 -8.52 -44.93
CA GLY A 62 -26.40 -8.95 -45.00
C GLY A 62 -25.97 -9.98 -43.97
N ASP A 63 -26.48 -11.20 -44.12
CA ASP A 63 -26.13 -12.42 -43.46
C ASP A 63 -24.60 -12.76 -43.70
N THR A 64 -23.80 -12.69 -42.64
CA THR A 64 -22.58 -13.50 -42.49
C THR A 64 -22.45 -13.93 -41.06
N GLN A 65 -22.85 -15.17 -40.81
CA GLN A 65 -22.59 -15.89 -39.57
C GLN A 65 -21.07 -16.04 -39.39
N GLU A 66 -20.49 -15.13 -38.63
CA GLU A 66 -19.18 -15.34 -38.01
C GLU A 66 -19.43 -16.17 -36.74
N THR A 67 -19.06 -17.43 -36.80
CA THR A 67 -19.00 -18.30 -35.63
C THR A 67 -17.92 -17.74 -34.72
N THR A 68 -18.29 -16.93 -33.76
CA THR A 68 -17.44 -16.56 -32.64
C THR A 68 -17.25 -17.80 -31.78
N THR A 69 -16.10 -18.45 -31.92
CA THR A 69 -15.53 -19.33 -30.91
C THR A 69 -15.54 -18.57 -29.59
N PRO A 70 -16.03 -19.16 -28.48
CA PRO A 70 -15.88 -18.55 -27.16
C PRO A 70 -14.39 -18.28 -26.93
N PRO A 71 -14.01 -17.17 -26.26
CA PRO A 71 -12.63 -16.97 -25.88
C PRO A 71 -12.17 -18.18 -25.08
N ASP A 72 -10.99 -18.71 -25.44
CA ASP A 72 -10.32 -19.78 -24.72
C ASP A 72 -10.37 -19.47 -23.23
N GLN A 73 -10.99 -20.35 -22.44
CA GLN A 73 -10.87 -20.31 -21.00
C GLN A 73 -9.39 -20.47 -20.65
N PRO A 74 -8.86 -19.66 -19.71
CA PRO A 74 -7.48 -19.81 -19.29
C PRO A 74 -7.27 -21.27 -18.79
N ASP A 75 -6.21 -21.87 -19.27
CA ASP A 75 -5.77 -23.21 -18.89
C ASP A 75 -5.53 -23.21 -17.36
N GLU A 76 -6.39 -23.88 -16.59
CA GLU A 76 -6.43 -23.87 -15.12
C GLU A 76 -5.37 -24.78 -14.48
N THR A 77 -4.35 -25.17 -15.21
CA THR A 77 -3.18 -25.83 -14.65
C THR A 77 -2.31 -24.77 -13.95
N LEU A 78 -1.74 -25.17 -12.78
CA LEU A 78 -0.67 -24.38 -12.17
C LEU A 78 0.31 -23.96 -13.25
N PRO A 79 0.70 -22.69 -13.33
CA PRO A 79 1.68 -22.24 -14.30
C PRO A 79 2.89 -23.19 -14.31
N ALA A 80 3.37 -23.57 -15.48
CA ALA A 80 4.46 -24.53 -15.64
C ALA A 80 5.77 -24.12 -14.93
N ASP A 81 5.86 -22.86 -14.55
CA ASP A 81 7.02 -22.22 -13.94
C ASP A 81 6.82 -21.93 -12.42
N MET A 82 5.97 -22.69 -11.71
CA MET A 82 5.88 -22.56 -10.25
C MET A 82 7.26 -22.68 -9.61
N PRO A 83 7.57 -21.82 -8.60
CA PRO A 83 8.84 -21.92 -7.90
C PRO A 83 9.10 -23.35 -7.44
N THR A 84 10.28 -23.88 -7.75
CA THR A 84 10.67 -25.28 -7.47
C THR A 84 10.76 -25.60 -5.97
N ASP A 85 10.64 -24.60 -5.13
CA ASP A 85 10.65 -24.66 -3.66
C ASP A 85 9.24 -24.58 -3.03
N ALA A 86 8.18 -24.61 -3.87
CA ALA A 86 6.80 -24.59 -3.38
C ALA A 86 6.40 -25.95 -2.78
N ALA A 87 5.83 -25.93 -1.58
CA ALA A 87 5.19 -27.10 -0.98
C ALA A 87 3.69 -27.10 -1.32
N VAL A 88 3.26 -28.11 -2.09
CA VAL A 88 1.87 -28.23 -2.54
C VAL A 88 1.13 -29.26 -1.70
N LEU A 89 0.03 -28.83 -1.05
CA LEU A 89 -0.94 -29.73 -0.45
C LEU A 89 -2.09 -29.93 -1.44
N THR A 90 -2.29 -31.17 -1.88
CA THR A 90 -3.45 -31.55 -2.68
C THR A 90 -4.40 -32.41 -1.85
N PHE A 91 -5.70 -32.24 -2.05
CA PHE A 91 -6.72 -33.01 -1.34
C PHE A 91 -7.26 -34.19 -2.19
N CYS A 92 -6.60 -34.50 -3.28
CA CYS A 92 -7.10 -35.37 -4.34
C CYS A 92 -6.35 -36.63 -4.51
N ASP A 93 -5.13 -36.70 -3.99
CA ASP A 93 -4.26 -37.85 -4.19
C ASP A 93 -4.28 -38.75 -2.97
N THR A 94 -3.99 -40.03 -3.19
CA THR A 94 -3.96 -41.02 -2.12
C THR A 94 -2.62 -40.93 -1.36
N PRO A 95 -2.63 -40.88 -0.02
CA PRO A 95 -3.81 -40.94 0.84
C PRO A 95 -4.59 -39.62 0.87
N LEU A 96 -5.92 -39.74 0.92
CA LEU A 96 -6.80 -38.59 1.09
C LEU A 96 -6.44 -37.87 2.37
N ASN A 97 -6.15 -36.58 2.25
CA ASN A 97 -5.62 -35.76 3.34
C ASN A 97 -6.67 -35.33 4.36
N THR A 98 -7.88 -35.88 4.30
CA THR A 98 -8.95 -35.64 5.27
C THR A 98 -8.62 -36.13 6.67
N ASP A 99 -7.74 -37.15 6.82
CA ASP A 99 -7.28 -37.61 8.13
C ASP A 99 -6.44 -36.56 8.89
N PHE A 100 -5.94 -35.55 8.15
CA PHE A 100 -5.15 -34.46 8.71
C PHE A 100 -5.97 -33.17 8.92
N ILE A 101 -7.28 -33.19 8.65
CA ILE A 101 -8.19 -32.06 8.79
C ILE A 101 -8.97 -32.19 10.08
N ASP A 102 -8.91 -31.14 10.89
CA ASP A 102 -9.70 -30.99 12.11
C ASP A 102 -10.67 -29.79 11.92
N PRO A 103 -11.94 -30.02 11.57
CA PRO A 103 -12.89 -28.95 11.37
C PRO A 103 -13.35 -28.39 12.71
N ASN A 104 -13.69 -27.10 12.71
CA ASN A 104 -14.43 -26.58 13.83
C ASN A 104 -15.94 -26.93 13.72
N VAL A 105 -16.70 -26.63 14.75
CA VAL A 105 -18.12 -27.01 14.82
C VAL A 105 -19.02 -26.28 13.83
N ALA A 106 -18.53 -25.22 13.18
CA ALA A 106 -19.28 -24.43 12.20
C ALA A 106 -18.99 -24.85 10.76
N ALA A 107 -18.07 -25.77 10.54
CA ALA A 107 -17.69 -26.26 9.21
C ALA A 107 -17.83 -27.77 9.11
N GLU A 108 -18.41 -28.24 8.02
CA GLU A 108 -18.40 -29.64 7.60
C GLU A 108 -17.53 -29.78 6.36
N PHE A 109 -16.87 -30.93 6.19
CA PHE A 109 -16.06 -31.17 5.00
C PHE A 109 -16.28 -32.59 4.43
N SER A 110 -16.08 -32.70 3.14
CA SER A 110 -16.08 -33.97 2.41
C SER A 110 -15.23 -33.84 1.15
N VAL A 111 -14.71 -34.97 0.66
CA VAL A 111 -14.09 -35.03 -0.67
C VAL A 111 -15.17 -35.35 -1.70
N VAL A 112 -15.26 -34.57 -2.75
CA VAL A 112 -16.23 -34.73 -3.83
C VAL A 112 -15.51 -34.69 -5.19
N GLN A 113 -16.20 -35.19 -6.23
CA GLN A 113 -15.72 -35.07 -7.61
C GLN A 113 -16.26 -33.78 -8.22
N ASP A 114 -15.37 -32.90 -8.67
CA ASP A 114 -15.68 -31.76 -9.49
C ASP A 114 -15.42 -32.08 -10.97
N GLY A 115 -16.23 -31.53 -11.86
CA GLY A 115 -16.15 -31.84 -13.30
C GLY A 115 -14.90 -31.27 -13.98
N GLU A 116 -14.29 -30.26 -13.42
CA GLU A 116 -13.11 -29.57 -13.96
C GLU A 116 -11.83 -30.02 -13.26
N GLN A 117 -11.85 -30.06 -11.93
CA GLN A 117 -10.66 -30.26 -11.11
C GLN A 117 -10.53 -31.70 -10.55
N GLY A 118 -11.47 -32.60 -10.85
CA GLY A 118 -11.46 -33.95 -10.30
C GLY A 118 -11.80 -33.99 -8.81
N SER A 119 -11.04 -34.72 -8.00
CA SER A 119 -11.27 -34.77 -6.55
C SER A 119 -10.89 -33.43 -5.89
N VAL A 120 -11.80 -32.89 -5.08
CA VAL A 120 -11.62 -31.62 -4.36
C VAL A 120 -12.20 -31.70 -2.95
N LEU A 121 -11.69 -30.91 -2.04
CA LEU A 121 -12.25 -30.74 -0.71
C LEU A 121 -13.44 -29.78 -0.79
N LYS A 122 -14.61 -30.25 -0.39
CA LYS A 122 -15.81 -29.44 -0.21
C LYS A 122 -15.93 -29.03 1.25
N LEU A 123 -16.03 -27.73 1.52
CA LEU A 123 -16.24 -27.14 2.84
C LEU A 123 -17.60 -26.47 2.86
N THR A 124 -18.43 -26.78 3.87
CA THR A 124 -19.77 -26.22 4.01
C THR A 124 -19.93 -25.59 5.40
N VAL A 125 -20.48 -24.39 5.45
CA VAL A 125 -20.83 -23.72 6.70
C VAL A 125 -22.08 -24.36 7.30
N ALA A 126 -21.93 -25.04 8.43
CA ALA A 126 -22.99 -25.84 9.07
C ALA A 126 -23.83 -25.02 10.05
N ASP A 127 -23.20 -24.21 10.89
CA ASP A 127 -23.88 -23.41 11.95
C ASP A 127 -23.11 -22.13 12.28
N THR A 128 -23.55 -21.00 11.73
CA THR A 128 -22.96 -19.68 11.97
C THR A 128 -23.44 -19.03 13.27
N LYS A 129 -24.43 -19.62 13.95
CA LYS A 129 -24.96 -19.04 15.20
C LYS A 129 -24.05 -19.30 16.40
N ARG A 130 -23.21 -20.32 16.31
CA ARG A 130 -22.30 -20.70 17.40
C ARG A 130 -20.91 -20.11 17.25
N ILE A 131 -20.46 -19.95 16.01
CA ILE A 131 -19.13 -19.44 15.69
C ILE A 131 -19.31 -18.49 14.52
N SER A 132 -18.84 -17.26 14.68
CA SER A 132 -18.86 -16.23 13.63
C SER A 132 -17.83 -16.48 12.52
N ASP A 133 -17.01 -17.51 12.66
CA ASP A 133 -15.76 -17.68 11.94
C ASP A 133 -15.57 -19.18 11.61
N PRO A 134 -16.17 -19.69 10.50
CA PRO A 134 -16.04 -21.07 10.10
C PRO A 134 -14.65 -21.35 9.51
N TYR A 135 -13.95 -22.31 10.09
CA TYR A 135 -12.61 -22.70 9.63
C TYR A 135 -12.39 -24.20 9.70
N VAL A 136 -11.35 -24.63 9.00
CA VAL A 136 -10.73 -25.94 9.16
C VAL A 136 -9.27 -25.80 9.55
N LYS A 137 -8.78 -26.75 10.35
CA LYS A 137 -7.36 -26.87 10.67
C LYS A 137 -6.76 -28.04 9.96
N ILE A 138 -5.55 -27.86 9.46
CA ILE A 138 -4.81 -28.88 8.73
C ILE A 138 -3.51 -29.15 9.51
N ASN A 139 -3.33 -30.38 9.95
CA ASN A 139 -2.07 -30.80 10.56
C ASN A 139 -1.01 -30.97 9.48
N TYR A 140 -0.41 -29.85 9.08
CA TYR A 140 0.53 -29.77 7.96
C TYR A 140 1.77 -30.64 8.17
N ALA A 141 2.36 -30.64 9.36
CA ALA A 141 3.56 -31.42 9.64
C ALA A 141 3.31 -32.93 9.51
N ALA A 142 2.18 -33.42 10.06
CA ALA A 142 1.81 -34.82 9.95
C ALA A 142 1.50 -35.23 8.50
N TYR A 143 0.86 -34.33 7.74
CA TYR A 143 0.63 -34.57 6.31
C TYR A 143 1.94 -34.72 5.55
N MET A 144 2.89 -33.80 5.73
CA MET A 144 4.17 -33.84 5.02
C MET A 144 4.96 -35.10 5.39
N GLU A 145 4.96 -35.51 6.67
CA GLU A 145 5.60 -36.73 7.12
C GLU A 145 4.97 -37.99 6.45
N ALA A 146 3.65 -38.05 6.40
CA ALA A 146 2.92 -39.16 5.76
C ALA A 146 3.17 -39.20 4.24
N ALA A 147 3.34 -38.04 3.60
CA ALA A 147 3.69 -37.94 2.19
C ALA A 147 5.17 -38.21 1.90
N GLY A 148 6.01 -38.41 2.93
CA GLY A 148 7.47 -38.57 2.80
C GLY A 148 8.18 -37.27 2.39
N LEU A 149 7.58 -36.12 2.67
CA LEU A 149 8.08 -34.80 2.35
C LEU A 149 8.61 -34.09 3.61
N THR A 150 9.51 -33.15 3.42
CA THR A 150 10.00 -32.31 4.52
C THR A 150 9.11 -31.07 4.65
N PRO A 151 8.57 -30.77 5.85
CA PRO A 151 7.84 -29.53 6.08
C PRO A 151 8.72 -28.31 5.77
N LEU A 152 8.13 -27.26 5.21
CA LEU A 152 8.81 -25.99 5.01
C LEU A 152 9.29 -25.41 6.35
N SER A 153 10.43 -24.76 6.31
CA SER A 153 10.86 -23.95 7.43
C SER A 153 9.90 -22.76 7.62
N TRP A 154 9.84 -22.27 8.85
CA TRP A 154 8.99 -21.12 9.16
C TRP A 154 9.30 -19.91 8.30
N ASN A 155 10.58 -19.60 8.10
CA ASN A 155 11.04 -18.43 7.36
C ASN A 155 10.90 -18.58 5.82
N ASP A 156 10.70 -19.82 5.34
CA ASP A 156 10.49 -20.10 3.92
C ASP A 156 9.01 -20.11 3.48
N CYS A 157 8.11 -19.68 4.36
CA CYS A 157 6.67 -19.58 4.05
C CYS A 157 6.24 -18.12 4.04
N GLY A 158 6.26 -17.48 2.87
CA GLY A 158 5.87 -16.08 2.69
C GLY A 158 4.40 -15.88 2.31
N ALA A 159 3.77 -16.89 1.68
CA ALA A 159 2.37 -16.83 1.28
C ALA A 159 1.77 -18.22 1.08
N ALA A 160 0.44 -18.29 1.05
CA ALA A 160 -0.32 -19.42 0.57
C ALA A 160 -1.07 -19.04 -0.71
N LEU A 161 -0.88 -19.82 -1.77
CA LEU A 161 -1.67 -19.74 -3.00
C LEU A 161 -2.69 -20.89 -2.98
N ILE A 162 -3.98 -20.56 -2.97
CA ILE A 162 -5.07 -21.53 -2.80
C ILE A 162 -5.90 -21.54 -4.07
N LEU A 163 -6.02 -22.71 -4.71
CA LEU A 163 -6.97 -22.91 -5.80
C LEU A 163 -8.33 -23.24 -5.18
N MET A 164 -9.28 -22.30 -5.27
CA MET A 164 -10.59 -22.36 -4.65
C MET A 164 -11.70 -22.09 -5.66
N LYS A 165 -12.88 -22.72 -5.42
CA LYS A 165 -14.10 -22.42 -6.16
C LYS A 165 -15.19 -21.96 -5.21
N PHE A 166 -15.92 -20.97 -5.64
CA PHE A 166 -17.09 -20.41 -4.96
C PHE A 166 -18.33 -20.59 -5.83
N GLU A 167 -19.46 -20.99 -5.25
CA GLU A 167 -20.71 -21.19 -6.01
C GLU A 167 -21.37 -19.87 -6.43
N SER A 168 -21.13 -18.80 -5.68
CA SER A 168 -21.71 -17.48 -5.97
C SER A 168 -20.69 -16.37 -5.73
N ALA A 169 -20.82 -15.26 -6.48
CA ALA A 169 -20.07 -14.04 -6.20
C ALA A 169 -20.62 -13.40 -4.91
N THR A 170 -19.88 -13.52 -3.83
CA THR A 170 -20.19 -12.90 -2.53
C THR A 170 -18.94 -12.19 -2.01
N ASN A 171 -19.11 -11.17 -1.17
CA ASN A 171 -17.98 -10.54 -0.47
C ASN A 171 -17.55 -11.46 0.69
N THR A 172 -16.93 -12.57 0.32
CA THR A 172 -16.45 -13.57 1.26
C THR A 172 -14.98 -13.33 1.54
N LEU A 173 -14.62 -13.25 2.80
CA LEU A 173 -13.23 -13.15 3.22
C LEU A 173 -12.64 -14.55 3.33
N VAL A 174 -11.43 -14.72 2.80
CA VAL A 174 -10.64 -15.95 2.96
C VAL A 174 -9.38 -15.57 3.71
N GLU A 175 -9.12 -16.26 4.80
CA GLU A 175 -7.93 -16.05 5.62
C GLU A 175 -7.18 -17.36 5.81
N MET A 176 -5.88 -17.29 5.97
CA MET A 176 -5.07 -18.40 6.42
C MET A 176 -4.18 -17.98 7.58
N THR A 177 -4.11 -18.84 8.59
CA THR A 177 -3.15 -18.71 9.69
C THR A 177 -2.24 -19.94 9.69
N ALA A 178 -0.94 -19.71 9.69
CA ALA A 178 0.06 -20.73 9.87
C ALA A 178 0.57 -20.75 11.33
N TYR A 179 0.83 -21.91 11.87
CA TYR A 179 1.25 -22.11 13.25
C TYR A 179 2.60 -22.80 13.34
N ASN A 180 3.46 -22.31 14.22
CA ASN A 180 4.64 -23.00 14.70
C ASN A 180 4.45 -23.33 16.18
N LYS A 181 4.01 -24.54 16.48
CA LYS A 181 3.73 -24.96 17.87
C LYS A 181 4.98 -25.05 18.74
N SER A 182 6.15 -25.24 18.16
CA SER A 182 7.40 -25.33 18.92
C SER A 182 7.84 -23.99 19.49
N SER A 183 7.61 -22.90 18.76
CA SER A 183 7.89 -21.53 19.21
C SER A 183 6.67 -20.81 19.79
N GLY A 184 5.47 -21.39 19.60
CA GLY A 184 4.21 -20.75 19.98
C GLY A 184 3.82 -19.58 19.07
N LYS A 185 4.47 -19.41 17.91
CA LYS A 185 4.22 -18.30 16.99
C LYS A 185 3.19 -18.63 15.90
N THR A 186 2.57 -17.60 15.40
CA THR A 186 1.59 -17.66 14.32
C THR A 186 1.96 -16.69 13.21
N LYS A 187 1.65 -17.06 11.95
CA LYS A 187 1.65 -16.19 10.77
C LYS A 187 0.23 -16.00 10.32
N SER A 188 -0.20 -14.77 10.23
CA SER A 188 -1.50 -14.44 9.67
C SER A 188 -1.48 -13.04 9.12
N VAL A 189 -2.42 -12.76 8.24
CA VAL A 189 -2.73 -11.39 7.86
C VAL A 189 -3.97 -10.96 8.62
N SER A 190 -3.87 -9.86 9.37
CA SER A 190 -4.97 -9.24 10.09
C SER A 190 -5.40 -7.93 9.44
N GLY A 191 -6.67 -7.57 9.57
CA GLY A 191 -7.18 -6.30 9.07
C GLY A 191 -7.36 -6.25 7.56
N SER A 192 -6.84 -5.21 6.92
CA SER A 192 -6.99 -4.95 5.47
C SER A 192 -6.29 -5.96 4.56
N GLY A 193 -5.50 -6.87 5.12
CA GLY A 193 -4.84 -7.93 4.37
C GLY A 193 -5.71 -9.12 4.01
N ARG A 194 -6.98 -9.09 4.34
CA ARG A 194 -7.95 -10.12 4.00
C ARG A 194 -8.33 -10.04 2.53
N PHE A 195 -8.36 -11.20 1.87
CA PHE A 195 -8.83 -11.27 0.50
C PHE A 195 -10.35 -11.41 0.48
N SER A 196 -11.01 -10.47 -0.22
CA SER A 196 -12.43 -10.57 -0.52
C SER A 196 -12.61 -11.28 -1.85
N LYS A 197 -13.40 -12.32 -1.84
CA LYS A 197 -13.82 -12.98 -3.05
C LYS A 197 -14.80 -12.10 -3.84
N THR A 198 -14.64 -12.04 -5.15
CA THR A 198 -15.47 -11.23 -6.02
C THR A 198 -16.20 -12.01 -7.10
N GLU A 199 -15.74 -13.22 -7.44
CA GLU A 199 -16.25 -14.00 -8.59
C GLU A 199 -16.71 -15.40 -8.20
N ALA A 200 -17.64 -15.96 -8.96
CA ALA A 200 -18.02 -17.36 -8.89
C ALA A 200 -17.07 -18.20 -9.78
N GLY A 201 -16.88 -19.48 -9.44
CA GLY A 201 -16.00 -20.37 -10.19
C GLY A 201 -14.64 -20.58 -9.53
N TRP A 202 -13.78 -21.29 -10.24
CA TRP A 202 -12.41 -21.58 -9.81
C TRP A 202 -11.54 -20.33 -9.94
N GLN A 203 -10.74 -20.08 -8.92
CA GLN A 203 -9.78 -18.97 -8.91
C GLN A 203 -8.64 -19.24 -7.93
N TYR A 204 -7.49 -18.65 -8.21
CA TYR A 204 -6.40 -18.61 -7.26
C TYR A 204 -6.62 -17.46 -6.26
N VAL A 205 -6.42 -17.76 -4.98
CA VAL A 205 -6.42 -16.80 -3.89
C VAL A 205 -5.03 -16.81 -3.27
N LEU A 206 -4.31 -15.69 -3.35
CA LEU A 206 -3.03 -15.50 -2.68
C LEU A 206 -3.25 -14.87 -1.32
N ILE A 207 -2.75 -15.51 -0.27
CA ILE A 207 -2.82 -15.02 1.11
C ILE A 207 -1.39 -14.83 1.62
N PRO A 208 -0.93 -13.59 1.83
CA PRO A 208 0.35 -13.33 2.46
C PRO A 208 0.39 -13.88 3.89
N LEU A 209 1.52 -14.46 4.27
CA LEU A 209 1.76 -14.99 5.61
C LEU A 209 2.92 -14.21 6.22
N VAL A 210 2.59 -13.29 7.13
CA VAL A 210 3.57 -12.34 7.65
C VAL A 210 3.74 -12.49 9.13
N GLU A 211 5.02 -12.36 9.55
CA GLU A 211 5.35 -12.14 10.93
C GLU A 211 6.82 -12.12 11.30
N GLU A 212 7.09 -12.18 12.59
CA GLU A 212 8.43 -12.26 13.16
C GLU A 212 9.15 -13.55 12.77
N GLU A 213 10.44 -13.45 12.54
CA GLU A 213 11.32 -14.60 12.35
C GLU A 213 11.24 -15.57 13.54
N ALA A 214 11.22 -16.88 13.26
CA ALA A 214 11.25 -17.93 14.25
C ALA A 214 12.03 -19.13 13.75
N GLU A 215 12.58 -19.89 14.69
CA GLU A 215 13.22 -21.19 14.40
C GLU A 215 12.17 -22.28 14.28
N GLY A 216 12.48 -23.28 13.48
CA GLY A 216 11.64 -24.47 13.30
C GLY A 216 10.80 -24.46 12.04
N GLY A 217 9.85 -25.38 11.97
CA GLY A 217 8.99 -25.58 10.80
C GLY A 217 7.53 -25.26 11.08
N LEU A 218 6.76 -25.15 10.00
CA LEU A 218 5.32 -25.10 10.04
C LEU A 218 4.76 -26.40 10.61
N THR A 219 3.78 -26.28 11.50
CA THR A 219 3.13 -27.44 12.12
C THR A 219 1.66 -27.60 11.74
N GLU A 220 0.95 -26.49 11.61
CA GLU A 220 -0.50 -26.48 11.36
C GLU A 220 -0.88 -25.28 10.51
N LEU A 221 -1.88 -25.44 9.66
CA LEU A 221 -2.55 -24.37 8.92
C LEU A 221 -4.00 -24.29 9.37
N ARG A 222 -4.53 -23.10 9.47
CA ARG A 222 -5.95 -22.81 9.66
C ARG A 222 -6.45 -22.04 8.44
N LEU A 223 -7.41 -22.59 7.73
CA LEU A 223 -8.11 -21.95 6.62
C LEU A 223 -9.48 -21.48 7.10
N ASP A 224 -9.67 -20.18 7.12
CA ASP A 224 -10.93 -19.49 7.37
C ASP A 224 -11.53 -19.07 6.04
N PHE A 225 -12.78 -19.39 5.75
CA PHE A 225 -13.28 -19.30 4.38
C PHE A 225 -14.59 -18.54 4.21
N LEU A 226 -15.27 -18.15 5.25
CA LEU A 226 -16.51 -17.36 5.19
C LEU A 226 -16.72 -16.61 6.50
N ASP A 227 -16.63 -15.31 6.43
CA ASP A 227 -16.75 -14.42 7.60
C ASP A 227 -18.16 -13.82 7.74
N ASN A 228 -19.14 -14.38 7.02
CA ASN A 228 -20.50 -13.88 7.05
C ASN A 228 -21.41 -14.76 7.92
N PRO A 229 -21.84 -14.31 9.11
CA PRO A 229 -22.72 -15.08 9.98
C PRO A 229 -24.09 -15.43 9.37
N ALA A 230 -24.48 -14.81 8.27
CA ALA A 230 -25.73 -15.11 7.55
C ALA A 230 -25.59 -16.24 6.52
N ALA A 231 -24.39 -16.76 6.29
CA ALA A 231 -24.05 -17.64 5.19
C ALA A 231 -24.17 -19.15 5.51
N SER A 232 -25.01 -19.55 6.47
CA SER A 232 -25.24 -20.97 6.79
C SER A 232 -25.65 -21.73 5.54
N GLY A 233 -24.92 -22.84 5.27
CA GLY A 233 -25.10 -23.63 4.06
C GLY A 233 -24.27 -23.20 2.85
N GLU A 234 -23.58 -22.07 2.91
CA GLU A 234 -22.60 -21.71 1.88
C GLU A 234 -21.47 -22.72 1.79
N THR A 235 -20.97 -22.90 0.58
CA THR A 235 -20.01 -23.93 0.24
C THR A 235 -18.87 -23.33 -0.55
N VAL A 236 -17.65 -23.75 -0.20
CA VAL A 236 -16.46 -23.52 -1.00
C VAL A 236 -15.77 -24.83 -1.32
N TYR A 237 -15.03 -24.87 -2.41
CA TYR A 237 -14.25 -26.03 -2.80
C TYR A 237 -12.78 -25.63 -2.83
N VAL A 238 -11.91 -26.52 -2.37
CA VAL A 238 -10.46 -26.32 -2.36
C VAL A 238 -9.81 -27.46 -3.11
N LYS A 239 -9.05 -27.14 -4.16
CA LYS A 239 -8.26 -28.10 -4.92
C LYS A 239 -6.89 -28.30 -4.30
N SER A 240 -6.20 -27.21 -4.02
CA SER A 240 -4.84 -27.24 -3.48
C SER A 240 -4.55 -26.01 -2.63
N ILE A 241 -3.59 -26.17 -1.73
CA ILE A 241 -2.93 -25.09 -0.98
C ILE A 241 -1.45 -25.21 -1.30
N THR A 242 -0.89 -24.21 -1.95
CA THR A 242 0.53 -24.14 -2.28
C THR A 242 1.18 -23.10 -1.39
N LEU A 243 2.15 -23.52 -0.57
CA LEU A 243 2.93 -22.60 0.25
C LEU A 243 4.14 -22.12 -0.58
N VAL A 244 4.30 -20.83 -0.70
CA VAL A 244 5.34 -20.22 -1.52
C VAL A 244 6.21 -19.29 -0.69
N LYS A 245 7.52 -19.29 -0.99
CA LYS A 245 8.47 -18.38 -0.37
C LYS A 245 8.47 -17.03 -1.08
N ASP A 246 8.58 -17.04 -2.38
CA ASP A 246 8.61 -15.85 -3.23
C ASP A 246 7.19 -15.49 -3.70
N LYS A 247 6.52 -14.67 -2.90
CA LYS A 247 5.17 -14.20 -3.25
C LYS A 247 5.15 -13.17 -4.37
N VAL A 248 6.27 -12.46 -4.63
CA VAL A 248 6.37 -11.55 -5.78
C VAL A 248 6.31 -12.34 -7.07
N ALA A 249 7.13 -13.41 -7.16
CA ALA A 249 7.08 -14.31 -8.31
C ALA A 249 5.69 -14.94 -8.48
N ALA A 250 5.06 -15.40 -7.41
CA ALA A 250 3.69 -15.96 -7.46
C ALA A 250 2.66 -14.95 -7.99
N LEU A 251 2.72 -13.68 -7.54
CA LEU A 251 1.83 -12.63 -8.04
C LEU A 251 2.06 -12.32 -9.53
N GLN A 252 3.32 -12.25 -9.95
CA GLN A 252 3.66 -12.02 -11.35
C GLN A 252 3.17 -13.18 -12.24
N MET A 253 3.32 -14.43 -11.80
CA MET A 253 2.80 -15.61 -12.50
C MET A 253 1.26 -15.58 -12.62
N MET A 254 0.57 -14.99 -11.64
CA MET A 254 -0.88 -14.75 -11.70
C MET A 254 -1.27 -13.58 -12.62
N GLY A 255 -0.30 -12.93 -13.28
CA GLY A 255 -0.54 -11.78 -14.13
C GLY A 255 -0.83 -10.48 -13.34
N THR A 256 -0.52 -10.44 -12.05
CA THR A 256 -0.72 -9.24 -11.24
C THR A 256 0.31 -8.17 -11.65
N VAL A 257 -0.19 -7.02 -12.06
CA VAL A 257 0.65 -5.85 -12.31
C VAL A 257 1.06 -5.27 -10.97
N LEU A 258 2.36 -5.18 -10.71
CA LEU A 258 2.91 -4.74 -9.42
C LEU A 258 3.41 -3.29 -9.44
N ILE A 259 3.70 -2.74 -10.61
CA ILE A 259 4.17 -1.37 -10.82
C ILE A 259 3.24 -0.68 -11.82
N HIS A 260 2.77 0.51 -11.47
CA HIS A 260 1.79 1.29 -12.21
C HIS A 260 2.38 2.65 -12.62
N PRO A 261 3.21 2.70 -13.68
CA PRO A 261 3.85 3.95 -14.06
C PRO A 261 2.87 4.91 -14.75
N SER A 262 2.83 6.15 -14.29
CA SER A 262 2.38 7.30 -15.05
C SER A 262 3.57 7.96 -15.76
N THR A 263 3.35 8.99 -16.58
CA THR A 263 4.42 9.64 -17.33
C THR A 263 4.36 11.16 -17.20
N ALA A 264 5.51 11.82 -17.27
CA ALA A 264 5.62 13.27 -17.44
C ALA A 264 6.74 13.60 -18.44
N THR A 265 6.61 14.73 -19.12
CA THR A 265 7.67 15.23 -20.00
C THR A 265 8.03 16.66 -19.59
N VAL A 266 9.30 16.88 -19.27
CA VAL A 266 9.88 18.20 -19.01
C VAL A 266 10.69 18.63 -20.21
N VAL A 267 10.32 19.74 -20.83
CA VAL A 267 11.03 20.28 -21.98
C VAL A 267 11.95 21.40 -21.53
N ILE A 268 13.25 21.22 -21.77
CA ILE A 268 14.28 22.22 -21.49
C ILE A 268 14.85 22.69 -22.83
N PRO A 269 14.56 23.90 -23.29
CA PRO A 269 15.06 24.41 -24.56
C PRO A 269 16.59 24.34 -24.66
N GLY A 270 17.10 23.72 -25.71
CA GLY A 270 18.52 23.60 -25.95
C GLY A 270 19.21 22.41 -25.27
N LEU A 271 18.49 21.61 -24.50
CA LEU A 271 19.01 20.36 -23.94
C LEU A 271 19.47 19.43 -25.06
N THR A 272 20.68 18.91 -24.96
CA THR A 272 21.33 18.13 -26.01
C THR A 272 21.21 16.64 -25.82
N LYS A 273 20.95 16.19 -24.59
CA LYS A 273 20.75 14.80 -24.19
C LYS A 273 19.38 14.60 -23.56
N GLU A 274 18.69 13.52 -23.90
CA GLU A 274 17.50 13.11 -23.19
C GLU A 274 17.87 12.34 -21.92
N TYR A 275 17.12 12.57 -20.84
CA TYR A 275 17.27 11.88 -19.56
C TYR A 275 15.94 11.26 -19.15
N THR A 276 16.03 10.10 -18.52
CA THR A 276 14.88 9.40 -17.93
C THR A 276 15.05 9.33 -16.42
N PHE A 277 14.04 9.76 -15.67
CA PHE A 277 13.99 9.62 -14.22
C PHE A 277 12.75 8.82 -13.81
N LEU A 278 12.85 8.13 -12.68
CA LEU A 278 11.68 7.54 -12.03
C LEU A 278 11.35 8.34 -10.76
N GLN A 279 10.18 8.97 -10.73
CA GLN A 279 9.67 9.55 -9.48
C GLN A 279 8.98 8.48 -8.66
N VAL A 280 9.38 8.38 -7.37
CA VAL A 280 8.82 7.52 -6.34
C VAL A 280 8.55 8.36 -5.10
N THR A 281 7.38 8.18 -4.52
CA THR A 281 6.92 8.92 -3.34
C THR A 281 6.01 8.05 -2.49
N ASP A 282 5.80 8.39 -1.23
CA ASP A 282 4.78 7.81 -0.36
C ASP A 282 4.77 6.27 -0.38
N THR A 283 5.96 5.67 -0.26
CA THR A 283 6.09 4.22 -0.18
C THR A 283 5.79 3.68 1.21
N HIS A 284 5.91 4.51 2.25
CA HIS A 284 5.57 4.20 3.63
C HIS A 284 6.09 2.83 4.09
N VAL A 285 7.36 2.53 3.80
CA VAL A 285 8.00 1.29 4.27
C VAL A 285 7.88 1.20 5.79
N SER A 286 7.23 0.14 6.26
CA SER A 286 6.79 0.01 7.66
C SER A 286 7.35 -1.27 8.31
N ALA A 287 8.52 -1.72 7.89
CA ALA A 287 9.17 -2.88 8.45
C ALA A 287 9.82 -2.59 9.82
N PHE A 288 9.98 -3.62 10.62
CA PHE A 288 10.69 -3.55 11.89
C PHE A 288 11.39 -4.87 12.20
N SER A 289 12.47 -4.78 12.94
CA SER A 289 13.31 -5.90 13.36
C SER A 289 12.91 -6.42 14.74
N ALA A 290 13.47 -7.56 15.14
CA ALA A 290 13.33 -8.04 16.51
C ALA A 290 13.94 -7.06 17.54
N ALA A 291 14.96 -6.29 17.15
CA ALA A 291 15.54 -5.24 18.00
C ALA A 291 14.59 -4.05 18.18
N ASP A 292 13.92 -3.62 17.10
CA ASP A 292 12.87 -2.59 17.17
C ASP A 292 11.75 -3.04 18.12
N ILE A 293 11.23 -4.26 17.95
CA ILE A 293 10.18 -4.83 18.81
C ILE A 293 10.58 -4.83 20.28
N ALA A 294 11.82 -5.24 20.58
CA ALA A 294 12.34 -5.30 21.95
C ALA A 294 12.50 -3.90 22.58
N ALA A 295 12.71 -2.88 21.77
CA ALA A 295 12.87 -1.50 22.22
C ALA A 295 11.52 -0.76 22.41
N TRP A 296 10.44 -1.25 21.79
CA TRP A 296 9.17 -0.55 21.77
C TRP A 296 8.25 -0.90 22.94
N THR A 297 7.42 0.05 23.34
CA THR A 297 6.28 -0.22 24.21
C THR A 297 5.22 -1.04 23.44
N PRO A 298 4.36 -1.82 24.14
CA PRO A 298 3.25 -2.53 23.47
C PRO A 298 2.34 -1.61 22.66
N THR A 299 2.13 -0.38 23.09
CA THR A 299 1.31 0.61 22.36
C THR A 299 1.97 0.98 21.03
N ARG A 300 3.29 1.24 21.04
CA ARG A 300 4.04 1.54 19.83
C ARG A 300 4.05 0.36 18.87
N LEU A 301 4.29 -0.85 19.36
CA LEU A 301 4.26 -2.06 18.55
C LEU A 301 2.89 -2.23 17.85
N ASN A 302 1.80 -2.08 18.61
CA ASN A 302 0.44 -2.16 18.05
C ASN A 302 0.20 -1.08 16.99
N TYR A 303 0.63 0.16 17.24
CA TYR A 303 0.53 1.25 16.28
C TYR A 303 1.31 0.96 15.00
N ASN A 304 2.59 0.62 15.10
CA ASN A 304 3.44 0.35 13.95
C ASN A 304 2.98 -0.89 13.15
N THR A 305 2.47 -1.92 13.84
CA THR A 305 1.84 -3.09 13.19
C THR A 305 0.59 -2.69 12.41
N SER A 306 -0.26 -1.83 12.97
CA SER A 306 -1.43 -1.30 12.28
C SER A 306 -1.03 -0.48 11.05
N ARG A 307 -0.02 0.37 11.18
CA ARG A 307 0.52 1.16 10.05
C ARG A 307 1.02 0.24 8.93
N ARG A 308 1.85 -0.74 9.25
CA ARG A 308 2.35 -1.73 8.29
C ARG A 308 1.21 -2.41 7.52
N ASN A 309 0.16 -2.84 8.22
CA ASN A 309 -1.01 -3.47 7.60
C ASN A 309 -1.80 -2.50 6.70
N SER A 310 -1.81 -1.21 7.03
CA SER A 310 -2.50 -0.18 6.23
C SER A 310 -1.82 0.08 4.88
N PHE A 311 -0.52 -0.18 4.77
CA PHE A 311 0.26 0.00 3.54
C PHE A 311 0.50 -1.31 2.78
N MET A 312 -0.34 -2.30 2.99
CA MET A 312 -0.35 -3.51 2.17
C MET A 312 -1.25 -3.31 0.96
N SER A 313 -0.77 -3.68 -0.21
CA SER A 313 -1.53 -3.64 -1.47
C SER A 313 -1.23 -4.87 -2.32
N ASN A 314 -2.27 -5.50 -2.87
CA ASN A 314 -2.16 -6.71 -3.69
C ASN A 314 -1.32 -7.82 -3.02
N GLY A 315 -1.49 -8.02 -1.72
CA GLY A 315 -0.76 -9.04 -0.96
C GLY A 315 0.70 -8.74 -0.64
N LEU A 316 1.23 -7.57 -1.06
CA LEU A 316 2.58 -7.12 -0.72
C LEU A 316 2.54 -6.00 0.30
N PHE A 317 3.40 -6.09 1.31
CA PHE A 317 3.71 -4.97 2.18
C PHE A 317 4.56 -3.94 1.47
N ALA A 318 4.57 -2.73 2.00
CA ALA A 318 5.39 -1.64 1.48
C ALA A 318 6.87 -2.03 1.36
N GLU A 319 7.44 -2.71 2.36
CA GLU A 319 8.83 -3.17 2.35
C GLU A 319 9.15 -4.23 1.29
N GLU A 320 8.14 -4.95 0.80
CA GLU A 320 8.31 -5.93 -0.26
C GLU A 320 8.15 -5.31 -1.64
N ARG A 321 7.35 -4.27 -1.75
CA ARG A 321 7.16 -3.52 -2.99
C ARG A 321 8.28 -2.52 -3.25
N PHE A 322 8.81 -1.91 -2.22
CA PHE A 322 9.83 -0.87 -2.32
C PHE A 322 11.04 -1.27 -3.20
N PRO A 323 11.64 -2.47 -3.03
CA PRO A 323 12.70 -2.93 -3.93
C PRO A 323 12.28 -3.00 -5.40
N LEU A 324 11.04 -3.37 -5.70
CA LEU A 324 10.54 -3.53 -7.08
C LEU A 324 10.52 -2.19 -7.84
N LEU A 325 10.33 -1.07 -7.16
CA LEU A 325 10.40 0.26 -7.76
C LEU A 325 11.84 0.58 -8.24
N PHE A 326 12.85 0.17 -7.49
CA PHE A 326 14.25 0.30 -7.89
C PHE A 326 14.66 -0.68 -9.00
N ASP A 327 14.09 -1.89 -8.98
CA ASP A 327 14.27 -2.85 -10.07
C ASP A 327 13.65 -2.30 -11.36
N TYR A 328 12.46 -1.72 -11.28
CA TYR A 328 11.81 -1.07 -12.41
C TYR A 328 12.61 0.14 -12.93
N ALA A 329 13.15 0.99 -12.04
CA ALA A 329 14.05 2.08 -12.45
C ALA A 329 15.26 1.57 -13.23
N THR A 330 15.82 0.43 -12.82
CA THR A 330 16.94 -0.23 -13.53
C THR A 330 16.49 -0.81 -14.87
N GLU A 331 15.32 -1.46 -14.92
CA GLU A 331 14.73 -2.06 -16.11
C GLU A 331 14.51 -1.02 -17.22
N ILE A 332 13.95 0.14 -16.87
CA ILE A 332 13.72 1.24 -17.83
C ILE A 332 14.99 2.03 -18.16
N GLY A 333 16.15 1.69 -17.57
CA GLY A 333 17.40 2.40 -17.77
C GLY A 333 17.39 3.84 -17.27
N ALA A 334 16.72 4.11 -16.13
CA ALA A 334 16.64 5.45 -15.58
C ALA A 334 18.03 6.04 -15.27
N ASP A 335 18.30 7.27 -15.69
CA ASP A 335 19.51 8.03 -15.37
C ASP A 335 19.52 8.44 -13.87
N GLY A 336 18.32 8.53 -13.24
CA GLY A 336 18.19 8.85 -11.83
C GLY A 336 16.79 8.60 -11.28
N MET A 337 16.64 8.80 -9.96
CA MET A 337 15.35 8.71 -9.27
C MET A 337 15.05 10.02 -8.55
N PHE A 338 13.81 10.48 -8.64
CA PHE A 338 13.23 11.54 -7.83
C PHE A 338 12.49 10.91 -6.65
N LEU A 339 13.06 11.00 -5.47
CA LEU A 339 12.52 10.43 -4.25
C LEU A 339 11.85 11.56 -3.44
N THR A 340 10.53 11.70 -3.61
CA THR A 340 9.79 12.86 -3.12
C THR A 340 9.11 12.65 -1.76
N GLY A 341 9.80 11.95 -0.85
CA GLY A 341 9.44 11.86 0.57
C GLY A 341 8.44 10.76 0.94
N ASP A 342 8.26 10.58 2.24
CA ASP A 342 7.48 9.52 2.86
C ASP A 342 7.85 8.12 2.33
N LEU A 343 9.17 7.91 2.13
CA LEU A 343 9.69 6.63 1.68
C LEU A 343 9.60 5.59 2.79
N ILE A 344 9.79 5.99 4.04
CA ILE A 344 9.53 5.17 5.21
C ILE A 344 8.42 5.78 6.05
N ASP A 345 7.67 4.94 6.76
CA ASP A 345 6.56 5.40 7.60
C ASP A 345 7.02 5.85 8.99
N PHE A 346 8.17 5.39 9.41
CA PHE A 346 8.85 5.75 10.66
C PHE A 346 10.32 5.32 10.62
N PRO A 347 11.23 6.05 11.27
CA PRO A 347 12.67 5.81 11.20
C PRO A 347 13.14 4.68 12.13
N SER A 348 12.63 3.43 11.94
CA SER A 348 13.20 2.25 12.60
C SER A 348 14.55 1.88 11.97
N GLU A 349 15.35 1.13 12.70
CA GLU A 349 16.62 0.61 12.17
C GLU A 349 16.42 -0.18 10.87
N LYS A 350 15.36 -1.00 10.84
CA LYS A 350 15.01 -1.82 9.67
C LYS A 350 14.62 -0.97 8.46
N ASN A 351 13.79 0.06 8.65
CA ASN A 351 13.35 0.95 7.58
C ASN A 351 14.51 1.77 7.01
N ILE A 352 15.35 2.34 7.86
CA ILE A 352 16.57 3.05 7.45
C ILE A 352 17.49 2.12 6.63
N ALA A 353 17.73 0.90 7.11
CA ALA A 353 18.55 -0.07 6.39
C ALA A 353 17.96 -0.43 5.01
N LEU A 354 16.63 -0.64 4.92
CA LEU A 354 15.96 -0.92 3.66
C LEU A 354 16.08 0.25 2.68
N LEU A 355 15.88 1.47 3.14
CA LEU A 355 16.03 2.67 2.32
C LEU A 355 17.44 2.76 1.75
N TYR A 356 18.46 2.74 2.61
CA TYR A 356 19.85 2.85 2.18
C TYR A 356 20.30 1.71 1.26
N ASN A 357 19.90 0.48 1.56
CA ASN A 357 20.25 -0.67 0.73
C ASN A 357 19.70 -0.54 -0.69
N ASN A 358 18.45 -0.05 -0.85
CA ASN A 358 17.86 0.12 -2.17
C ASN A 358 18.45 1.30 -2.91
N VAL A 359 18.64 2.45 -2.26
CA VAL A 359 19.32 3.60 -2.87
C VAL A 359 20.74 3.26 -3.31
N ASN A 360 21.52 2.56 -2.46
CA ASN A 360 22.92 2.22 -2.76
C ASN A 360 23.08 1.16 -3.86
N ARG A 361 22.07 0.29 -4.09
CA ARG A 361 22.13 -0.70 -5.18
C ARG A 361 21.74 -0.12 -6.54
N PHE A 362 21.05 1.01 -6.59
CA PHE A 362 20.70 1.67 -7.83
C PHE A 362 21.93 2.39 -8.41
N SER A 363 22.23 2.15 -9.68
CA SER A 363 23.42 2.69 -10.33
C SER A 363 23.30 4.13 -10.80
N GLY A 364 22.06 4.65 -10.93
CA GLY A 364 21.77 6.02 -11.30
C GLY A 364 21.84 6.97 -10.10
N GLN A 365 21.59 8.26 -10.34
CA GLN A 365 21.61 9.28 -9.29
C GLN A 365 20.27 9.33 -8.56
N SER A 366 20.23 9.02 -7.27
CA SER A 366 19.06 9.28 -6.42
C SER A 366 19.09 10.67 -5.84
N ILE A 367 17.98 11.41 -5.96
CA ILE A 367 17.81 12.76 -5.42
C ILE A 367 16.60 12.69 -4.48
N PHE A 368 16.82 13.04 -3.21
CA PHE A 368 15.87 12.78 -2.14
C PHE A 368 15.49 14.06 -1.39
N CYS A 369 14.21 14.31 -1.21
CA CYS A 369 13.67 15.22 -0.19
C CYS A 369 12.90 14.43 0.87
N LEU A 370 12.94 14.92 2.11
CA LEU A 370 12.24 14.29 3.22
C LEU A 370 10.72 14.51 3.12
N GLY A 371 9.96 13.45 3.43
CA GLY A 371 8.55 13.55 3.79
C GLY A 371 8.36 13.61 5.31
N ASN A 372 7.14 13.89 5.76
CA ASN A 372 6.89 14.04 7.19
C ASN A 372 6.98 12.72 7.96
N HIS A 373 6.73 11.58 7.33
CA HIS A 373 6.88 10.27 7.95
C HIS A 373 8.34 9.81 8.05
N ASP A 374 9.22 10.24 7.15
CA ASP A 374 10.61 9.82 7.15
C ASP A 374 11.32 10.13 8.48
N TRP A 375 11.05 11.28 9.10
CA TRP A 375 11.72 11.71 10.33
C TRP A 375 10.80 11.77 11.54
N ASN A 376 9.46 11.79 11.35
CA ASN A 376 8.51 11.94 12.44
C ASN A 376 8.19 10.56 13.06
N TYR A 377 8.28 10.47 14.39
CA TYR A 377 8.03 9.25 15.11
C TYR A 377 7.08 9.53 16.27
N SER A 378 5.99 8.78 16.35
CA SER A 378 4.84 9.12 17.21
C SER A 378 5.17 9.48 18.66
N ASP A 379 6.10 8.76 19.30
CA ASP A 379 6.49 9.02 20.70
C ASP A 379 7.47 10.21 20.82
N ASP A 380 8.30 10.42 19.83
CA ASP A 380 9.30 11.49 19.81
C ASP A 380 8.68 12.82 19.37
N TYR A 381 7.65 12.77 18.53
CA TYR A 381 6.86 13.95 18.14
C TYR A 381 6.28 14.66 19.34
N MET A 382 5.74 13.91 20.30
CA MET A 382 5.20 14.46 21.54
C MET A 382 6.25 15.13 22.42
N THR A 383 7.53 14.79 22.27
CA THR A 383 8.65 15.40 23.00
C THR A 383 9.29 16.58 22.26
N GLY A 384 8.92 16.81 21.01
CA GLY A 384 9.50 17.86 20.16
C GLY A 384 10.92 17.59 19.68
N ASN A 385 11.42 16.37 19.84
CA ASN A 385 12.82 16.01 19.48
C ASN A 385 12.96 15.25 18.16
N SER A 386 11.89 14.78 17.55
CA SER A 386 11.93 13.98 16.31
C SER A 386 12.73 14.60 15.19
N ALA A 387 12.51 15.85 14.89
CA ALA A 387 13.20 16.55 13.81
C ALA A 387 14.72 16.62 14.04
N THR A 388 15.13 16.96 15.27
CA THR A 388 16.56 17.12 15.63
C THR A 388 17.30 15.79 15.64
N VAL A 389 16.62 14.71 16.05
CA VAL A 389 17.23 13.38 16.20
C VAL A 389 17.20 12.62 14.88
N ASN A 390 16.06 12.64 14.15
CA ASN A 390 15.82 11.73 13.05
C ASN A 390 16.23 12.30 11.69
N ARG A 391 16.05 13.61 11.43
CA ARG A 391 16.52 14.19 10.15
C ARG A 391 18.00 13.93 9.84
N PRO A 392 18.94 13.98 10.80
CA PRO A 392 20.34 13.67 10.54
C PRO A 392 20.60 12.24 10.04
N LEU A 393 19.65 11.30 10.24
CA LEU A 393 19.75 9.93 9.72
C LEU A 393 19.77 9.87 8.19
N PHE A 394 19.36 10.94 7.52
CA PHE A 394 19.27 11.05 6.05
C PHE A 394 20.37 11.94 5.44
N ASN A 395 21.33 12.40 6.22
CA ASN A 395 22.37 13.31 5.74
C ASN A 395 23.16 12.75 4.55
N ASP A 396 23.43 11.44 4.53
CA ASP A 396 24.16 10.84 3.41
C ASP A 396 23.35 10.81 2.12
N LEU A 397 22.01 10.80 2.21
CA LEU A 397 21.10 10.85 1.05
C LEU A 397 20.89 12.29 0.54
N THR A 398 21.09 13.27 1.40
CA THR A 398 20.86 14.69 1.10
C THR A 398 22.17 15.49 0.95
N GLY A 399 23.31 14.81 0.87
CA GLY A 399 24.61 15.48 0.72
C GLY A 399 25.05 16.31 1.92
N GLY A 400 24.52 16.00 3.12
CA GLY A 400 24.88 16.64 4.40
C GLY A 400 23.96 17.76 4.86
N ASP A 401 23.04 18.23 4.02
CA ASP A 401 22.01 19.20 4.39
C ASP A 401 20.62 18.60 4.17
N PRO A 402 19.90 18.21 5.24
CA PRO A 402 18.60 17.57 5.09
C PRO A 402 17.49 18.54 4.63
N TYR A 403 17.74 19.86 4.66
CA TYR A 403 16.73 20.85 4.28
C TYR A 403 16.77 21.24 2.82
N ILE A 404 17.95 21.17 2.18
CA ILE A 404 18.11 21.43 0.75
C ILE A 404 19.31 20.68 0.20
N SER A 405 19.09 19.99 -0.90
CA SER A 405 20.17 19.36 -1.66
C SER A 405 19.96 19.56 -3.15
N TYR A 406 21.00 19.37 -3.95
CA TYR A 406 20.86 19.42 -5.40
C TYR A 406 21.88 18.55 -6.11
N VAL A 407 21.50 18.11 -7.30
CA VAL A 407 22.40 17.48 -8.27
C VAL A 407 22.50 18.41 -9.48
N GLU A 408 23.73 18.68 -9.89
CA GLU A 408 24.02 19.51 -11.06
C GLU A 408 24.33 18.63 -12.27
N TYR A 409 23.47 18.69 -13.26
CA TYR A 409 23.71 18.16 -14.61
C TYR A 409 24.37 19.24 -15.47
N ASP A 410 24.92 18.86 -16.63
CA ASP A 410 25.61 19.82 -17.49
C ASP A 410 24.70 21.00 -17.87
N GLU A 411 23.41 20.76 -18.12
CA GLU A 411 22.49 21.73 -18.70
C GLU A 411 21.35 22.14 -17.76
N PHE A 412 21.14 21.48 -16.60
CA PHE A 412 20.08 21.78 -15.64
C PHE A 412 20.46 21.35 -14.22
N LEU A 413 19.63 21.73 -13.25
CA LEU A 413 19.72 21.31 -11.86
C LEU A 413 18.48 20.51 -11.48
N VAL A 414 18.65 19.52 -10.60
CA VAL A 414 17.55 18.94 -9.83
C VAL A 414 17.77 19.31 -8.38
N VAL A 415 16.83 20.03 -7.80
CA VAL A 415 16.91 20.57 -6.44
C VAL A 415 15.82 19.92 -5.58
N ALA A 416 16.17 19.39 -4.43
CA ALA A 416 15.26 18.82 -3.45
C ALA A 416 15.21 19.72 -2.22
N ILE A 417 14.00 20.11 -1.79
CA ILE A 417 13.76 20.94 -0.59
C ILE A 417 12.88 20.16 0.38
N ASP A 418 13.29 20.05 1.63
CA ASP A 418 12.46 19.55 2.72
C ASP A 418 11.41 20.61 3.12
N ASN A 419 10.18 20.36 2.76
CA ASN A 419 9.01 21.13 3.19
C ASN A 419 8.03 20.28 4.04
N SER A 420 8.51 19.16 4.54
CA SER A 420 7.72 18.14 5.26
C SER A 420 7.17 18.60 6.62
N SER A 421 7.55 19.77 7.10
CA SER A 421 6.96 20.42 8.29
C SER A 421 5.85 21.40 7.92
N ASP A 422 5.28 21.31 6.71
CA ASP A 422 4.33 22.30 6.17
C ASP A 422 4.92 23.71 6.06
N ALA A 423 6.23 23.80 6.08
CA ALA A 423 6.99 25.04 6.11
C ALA A 423 8.41 24.82 5.56
N VAL A 424 9.04 25.93 5.18
CA VAL A 424 10.46 26.01 4.83
C VAL A 424 11.12 27.09 5.67
N THR A 425 12.39 26.90 6.02
CA THR A 425 13.13 27.94 6.75
C THR A 425 13.56 29.08 5.79
N GLN A 426 13.78 30.25 6.32
CA GLN A 426 14.31 31.35 5.51
C GLN A 426 15.70 31.02 4.94
N GLU A 427 16.55 30.35 5.72
CA GLU A 427 17.86 29.87 5.26
C GLU A 427 17.75 28.93 4.06
N THR A 428 16.77 28.02 4.06
CA THR A 428 16.50 27.11 2.93
C THR A 428 16.10 27.89 1.68
N VAL A 429 15.22 28.89 1.83
CA VAL A 429 14.80 29.75 0.72
C VAL A 429 15.96 30.56 0.17
N ASP A 430 16.78 31.14 1.04
CA ASP A 430 17.96 31.92 0.63
C ASP A 430 18.97 31.05 -0.14
N LYS A 431 19.22 29.82 0.33
CA LYS A 431 20.07 28.83 -0.38
C LYS A 431 19.48 28.45 -1.75
N PHE A 432 18.16 28.23 -1.82
CA PHE A 432 17.48 27.91 -3.08
C PHE A 432 17.62 29.07 -4.08
N LEU A 433 17.32 30.30 -3.66
CA LEU A 433 17.42 31.47 -4.52
C LEU A 433 18.86 31.75 -5.00
N ALA A 434 19.86 31.42 -4.19
CA ALA A 434 21.26 31.51 -4.60
C ALA A 434 21.61 30.56 -5.78
N LEU A 435 20.86 29.45 -5.98
CA LEU A 435 21.06 28.58 -7.13
C LEU A 435 20.64 29.23 -8.46
N TYR A 436 19.82 30.30 -8.44
CA TYR A 436 19.47 31.05 -9.65
C TYR A 436 20.69 31.69 -10.31
N GLU A 437 21.73 32.02 -9.55
CA GLU A 437 23.00 32.54 -10.08
C GLU A 437 23.74 31.56 -11.01
N LYS A 438 23.39 30.26 -10.95
CA LYS A 438 23.94 29.24 -11.87
C LYS A 438 23.40 29.37 -13.29
N ASN A 439 22.32 30.13 -13.50
CA ASN A 439 21.67 30.36 -14.79
C ASN A 439 21.32 29.04 -15.54
N LYS A 440 20.90 28.01 -14.81
CA LYS A 440 20.45 26.73 -15.33
C LYS A 440 18.98 26.52 -15.01
N PRO A 441 18.21 25.88 -15.90
CA PRO A 441 16.87 25.39 -15.57
C PRO A 441 16.89 24.49 -14.33
N ILE A 442 15.84 24.59 -13.51
CA ILE A 442 15.71 23.86 -12.26
C ILE A 442 14.48 22.95 -12.31
N ILE A 443 14.66 21.67 -12.04
CA ILE A 443 13.60 20.74 -11.67
C ILE A 443 13.56 20.71 -10.14
N LEU A 444 12.41 21.07 -9.55
CA LEU A 444 12.25 21.15 -8.10
C LEU A 444 11.50 19.95 -7.55
N LEU A 445 12.05 19.32 -6.51
CA LEU A 445 11.45 18.23 -5.77
C LEU A 445 11.00 18.73 -4.40
N LEU A 446 9.75 18.43 -4.06
CA LEU A 446 9.12 18.73 -2.76
C LEU A 446 8.34 17.49 -2.31
N HIS A 447 8.08 17.36 -1.02
CA HIS A 447 7.12 16.38 -0.55
C HIS A 447 5.69 16.93 -0.58
N VAL A 448 5.43 18.01 0.15
CA VAL A 448 4.12 18.66 0.20
C VAL A 448 3.94 19.52 -1.06
N PRO A 449 2.89 19.28 -1.88
CA PRO A 449 2.68 20.04 -3.10
C PRO A 449 2.32 21.50 -2.82
N PHE A 450 2.67 22.40 -3.75
CA PHE A 450 2.18 23.76 -3.70
C PHE A 450 0.67 23.82 -3.95
N HIS A 451 0.03 24.72 -3.24
CA HIS A 451 -1.39 24.97 -3.37
C HIS A 451 -1.75 25.60 -4.73
N VAL A 452 -2.78 25.03 -5.35
CA VAL A 452 -3.51 25.58 -6.48
C VAL A 452 -5.00 25.34 -6.29
N ASP A 453 -5.84 26.25 -6.77
CA ASP A 453 -7.30 26.18 -6.54
C ASP A 453 -7.94 24.91 -7.12
N THR A 454 -7.43 24.41 -8.24
CA THR A 454 -7.88 23.18 -8.89
C THR A 454 -7.64 21.93 -8.05
N LEU A 455 -6.57 21.91 -7.26
CA LEU A 455 -6.19 20.81 -6.40
C LEU A 455 -6.99 20.78 -5.08
N GLU A 456 -7.44 21.94 -4.60
CA GLU A 456 -8.04 22.08 -3.27
C GLU A 456 -9.27 21.19 -3.06
N SER A 457 -10.15 21.13 -4.07
CA SER A 457 -11.39 20.35 -4.00
C SER A 457 -11.10 18.86 -3.86
N ASP A 458 -10.14 18.35 -4.62
CA ASP A 458 -9.78 16.93 -4.64
C ASP A 458 -9.10 16.54 -3.32
N VAL A 459 -8.16 17.35 -2.85
CA VAL A 459 -7.49 17.14 -1.55
C VAL A 459 -8.50 17.16 -0.41
N LYS A 460 -9.42 18.14 -0.37
CA LYS A 460 -10.46 18.20 0.67
C LYS A 460 -11.43 17.02 0.62
N SER A 461 -11.73 16.49 -0.56
CA SER A 461 -12.63 15.34 -0.70
C SER A 461 -12.04 14.05 -0.07
N VAL A 462 -10.72 13.89 -0.13
CA VAL A 462 -10.00 12.71 0.40
C VAL A 462 -9.59 12.92 1.86
N TRP A 463 -9.02 14.08 2.18
CA TRP A 463 -8.38 14.35 3.48
C TRP A 463 -9.26 15.15 4.44
N GLY A 464 -10.45 15.61 4.03
CA GLY A 464 -11.32 16.47 4.83
C GLY A 464 -10.79 17.89 5.08
N ARG A 465 -9.55 18.18 4.67
CA ARG A 465 -8.86 19.47 4.81
C ARG A 465 -7.87 19.68 3.69
N ASN A 466 -7.43 20.92 3.48
CA ASN A 466 -6.33 21.22 2.57
C ASN A 466 -4.98 20.93 3.26
N ILE A 467 -4.19 20.05 2.66
CA ILE A 467 -2.86 19.64 3.13
C ILE A 467 -1.76 20.02 2.13
N THR A 468 -1.99 21.02 1.29
CA THR A 468 -1.02 21.62 0.37
C THR A 468 -0.35 22.83 1.02
N MET A 469 0.75 23.33 0.47
CA MET A 469 1.54 24.42 1.05
C MET A 469 1.45 25.70 0.19
N GLY A 470 1.29 26.87 0.82
CA GLY A 470 1.31 28.17 0.12
C GLY A 470 0.17 29.09 0.51
N PRO A 471 -0.07 30.17 -0.26
CA PRO A 471 -1.17 31.11 0.00
C PRO A 471 -2.53 30.41 0.03
N GLY A 472 -3.30 30.63 1.10
CA GLY A 472 -4.61 30.01 1.28
C GLY A 472 -4.56 28.56 1.79
N ALA A 473 -3.38 28.03 2.08
CA ALA A 473 -3.16 26.65 2.53
C ALA A 473 -2.18 26.62 3.73
N MET A 474 -1.55 25.48 3.99
CA MET A 474 -0.60 25.32 5.09
C MET A 474 0.61 26.25 4.88
N GLY A 475 1.15 26.80 5.97
CA GLY A 475 2.27 27.74 5.92
C GLY A 475 1.93 29.13 5.36
N SER A 476 0.66 29.47 5.11
CA SER A 476 0.24 30.75 4.54
C SER A 476 0.68 31.99 5.34
N ASP A 477 0.92 31.86 6.63
CA ASP A 477 1.38 32.93 7.52
C ASP A 477 2.92 33.06 7.59
N TRP A 478 3.64 32.16 6.93
CA TRP A 478 5.10 32.13 6.97
C TRP A 478 5.68 32.88 5.76
N SER A 479 6.45 33.94 6.03
CA SER A 479 7.06 34.75 4.96
C SER A 479 7.98 33.97 4.04
N SER A 480 8.71 32.97 4.56
CA SER A 480 9.58 32.08 3.79
C SER A 480 8.80 31.18 2.83
N VAL A 481 7.64 30.64 3.25
CA VAL A 481 6.75 29.86 2.39
C VAL A 481 6.21 30.72 1.26
N ILE A 482 5.72 31.92 1.58
CA ILE A 482 5.20 32.87 0.58
C ILE A 482 6.31 33.32 -0.39
N GLN A 483 7.52 33.54 0.11
CA GLN A 483 8.67 33.91 -0.74
C GLN A 483 9.02 32.76 -1.71
N LEU A 484 9.10 31.52 -1.23
CA LEU A 484 9.35 30.33 -2.08
C LEU A 484 8.23 30.16 -3.12
N TYR A 485 6.97 30.23 -2.68
CA TYR A 485 5.81 30.14 -3.58
C TYR A 485 5.87 31.19 -4.69
N ASN A 486 6.12 32.43 -4.34
CA ASN A 486 6.21 33.52 -5.33
C ASN A 486 7.37 33.31 -6.31
N ALA A 487 8.52 32.87 -5.84
CA ALA A 487 9.68 32.61 -6.68
C ALA A 487 9.48 31.44 -7.66
N VAL A 488 8.70 30.44 -7.27
CA VAL A 488 8.48 29.22 -8.08
C VAL A 488 7.21 29.33 -8.93
N CYS A 489 6.10 29.77 -8.34
CA CYS A 489 4.77 29.65 -8.93
C CYS A 489 4.24 30.93 -9.59
N VAL A 490 4.85 32.11 -9.27
CA VAL A 490 4.33 33.42 -9.71
C VAL A 490 5.34 34.19 -10.56
N ALA A 491 6.62 34.17 -10.20
CA ALA A 491 7.64 34.91 -10.94
C ALA A 491 7.76 34.46 -12.40
N GLU A 492 7.63 35.37 -13.35
CA GLU A 492 7.69 35.07 -14.79
C GLU A 492 9.11 34.69 -15.26
N ASP A 493 10.13 35.12 -14.53
CA ASP A 493 11.55 34.87 -14.82
C ASP A 493 12.16 33.75 -13.99
N THR A 494 11.33 32.92 -13.39
CA THR A 494 11.80 31.75 -12.62
C THR A 494 12.61 30.79 -13.50
N PRO A 495 13.75 30.28 -13.04
CA PRO A 495 14.45 29.21 -13.73
C PRO A 495 13.80 27.82 -13.50
N VAL A 496 12.77 27.71 -12.64
CA VAL A 496 12.08 26.44 -12.39
C VAL A 496 11.25 26.06 -13.60
N VAL A 497 11.47 24.85 -14.11
CA VAL A 497 10.79 24.32 -15.30
C VAL A 497 9.77 23.23 -14.99
N ALA A 498 9.83 22.61 -13.82
CA ALA A 498 8.85 21.66 -13.32
C ALA A 498 8.99 21.47 -11.80
N VAL A 499 7.88 21.12 -11.14
CA VAL A 499 7.83 20.73 -9.73
C VAL A 499 7.27 19.32 -9.62
N PHE A 500 7.91 18.46 -8.82
CA PHE A 500 7.47 17.10 -8.53
C PHE A 500 7.25 16.93 -7.03
N SER A 501 6.11 16.30 -6.65
CA SER A 501 5.74 16.12 -5.24
C SER A 501 4.90 14.85 -5.02
N GLY A 502 4.59 14.55 -3.76
CA GLY A 502 3.76 13.45 -3.28
C GLY A 502 2.73 13.90 -2.25
N HIS A 503 2.74 13.27 -1.05
CA HIS A 503 2.01 13.64 0.16
C HIS A 503 0.49 13.43 0.13
N ILE A 504 -0.18 13.80 -0.96
CA ILE A 504 -1.64 13.76 -1.02
C ILE A 504 -2.21 12.41 -1.47
N HIS A 505 -1.35 11.44 -1.74
CA HIS A 505 -1.69 10.06 -2.11
C HIS A 505 -2.60 9.94 -3.35
N MET A 506 -2.46 10.86 -4.32
CA MET A 506 -3.18 10.82 -5.59
C MET A 506 -2.34 11.35 -6.74
N ASN A 507 -2.60 10.90 -7.95
CA ASN A 507 -2.03 11.49 -9.15
C ASN A 507 -2.78 12.78 -9.48
N HIS A 508 -2.04 13.88 -9.65
CA HIS A 508 -2.59 15.16 -10.09
C HIS A 508 -1.56 15.95 -10.88
N GLU A 509 -2.03 16.76 -11.82
CA GLU A 509 -1.19 17.62 -12.66
C GLU A 509 -1.83 19.00 -12.78
N ASP A 510 -1.04 20.03 -12.49
CA ASP A 510 -1.44 21.40 -12.56
C ASP A 510 -0.38 22.27 -13.24
N VAL A 511 -0.76 23.47 -13.58
CA VAL A 511 0.15 24.50 -14.10
C VAL A 511 -0.03 25.75 -13.25
N PHE A 512 1.06 26.27 -12.71
CA PHE A 512 1.06 27.50 -11.94
C PHE A 512 0.78 28.74 -12.80
N PRO A 513 0.43 29.89 -12.19
CA PRO A 513 0.14 31.14 -12.91
C PRO A 513 1.22 31.57 -13.91
N ASN A 514 2.48 31.27 -13.64
CA ASN A 514 3.62 31.57 -14.52
C ASN A 514 3.89 30.51 -15.59
N GLY A 515 3.07 29.45 -15.68
CA GLY A 515 3.21 28.40 -16.69
C GLY A 515 4.08 27.21 -16.29
N VAL A 516 4.65 27.18 -15.08
CA VAL A 516 5.44 26.04 -14.59
C VAL A 516 4.51 24.89 -14.21
N PRO A 517 4.72 23.66 -14.72
CA PRO A 517 3.91 22.50 -14.36
C PRO A 517 4.28 21.95 -12.98
N GLN A 518 3.27 21.47 -12.25
CA GLN A 518 3.39 20.66 -11.05
C GLN A 518 2.85 19.25 -11.32
N TYR A 519 3.64 18.24 -10.98
CA TYR A 519 3.29 16.83 -11.08
C TYR A 519 3.27 16.22 -9.68
N ILE A 520 2.11 15.72 -9.28
CA ILE A 520 1.93 15.03 -8.02
C ILE A 520 1.73 13.55 -8.34
N THR A 521 2.49 12.69 -7.68
CA THR A 521 2.44 11.24 -7.94
C THR A 521 1.78 10.54 -6.76
N SER A 522 0.97 9.53 -7.06
CA SER A 522 0.30 8.68 -6.09
C SER A 522 1.29 7.76 -5.37
N THR A 523 0.79 6.92 -4.51
CA THR A 523 1.54 6.18 -3.49
C THR A 523 2.38 5.03 -4.05
N GLY A 524 3.65 5.01 -3.71
CA GLY A 524 4.57 3.94 -4.07
C GLY A 524 4.23 2.60 -3.38
N TYR A 525 3.56 2.60 -2.22
CA TYR A 525 3.15 1.33 -1.59
C TYR A 525 2.07 0.57 -2.38
N THR A 526 1.34 1.23 -3.28
CA THR A 526 0.44 0.59 -4.25
C THR A 526 1.15 0.16 -5.54
N GLY A 527 2.39 0.63 -5.74
CA GLY A 527 3.17 0.44 -6.96
C GLY A 527 3.12 1.62 -7.93
N ASP A 528 2.43 2.70 -7.56
CA ASP A 528 2.37 3.89 -8.39
C ASP A 528 3.74 4.59 -8.41
N CYS A 529 4.11 5.06 -9.59
CA CYS A 529 5.33 5.83 -9.82
C CYS A 529 5.16 6.68 -11.09
N ARG A 530 6.13 7.53 -11.39
CA ARG A 530 6.08 8.36 -12.61
C ARG A 530 7.39 8.29 -13.37
N VAL A 531 7.33 7.90 -14.63
CA VAL A 531 8.47 7.99 -15.55
C VAL A 531 8.53 9.42 -16.09
N VAL A 532 9.63 10.11 -15.82
CA VAL A 532 9.86 11.49 -16.20
C VAL A 532 10.90 11.54 -17.31
N THR A 533 10.49 12.01 -18.47
CA THR A 533 11.40 12.28 -19.59
C THR A 533 11.79 13.75 -19.60
N VAL A 534 13.08 14.05 -19.50
CA VAL A 534 13.62 15.41 -19.62
C VAL A 534 14.35 15.51 -20.95
N LYS A 535 13.88 16.39 -21.84
CA LYS A 535 14.38 16.48 -23.21
C LYS A 535 14.41 17.90 -23.77
N GLY A 536 15.15 18.09 -24.86
CA GLY A 536 15.12 19.34 -25.65
C GLY A 536 13.85 19.47 -26.49
N ASN A 537 13.73 20.61 -27.16
CA ASN A 537 12.65 20.88 -28.12
C ASN A 537 12.81 20.02 -29.38
#